data_e4098bb31616316a565c24514e4403cd
#
_entry.id   e4098bb31616316a565c24514e4403cd
#
_cell.length_a   1.000
_cell.length_b   1.000
_cell.length_c   1.000
_cell.angle_alpha   90.00
_cell.angle_beta   90.00
_cell.angle_gamma   90.00
#
_symmetry.space_group_name_H-M   'P 1'
#
loop_
_entity.id
_entity.type
_entity.pdbx_description
1 polymer ?
#
loop_
_entity_poly.entity_id
_entity_poly.type
_entity_poly.pdbx_seq_one_letter_code
_entity_poly.pdbx_strand_id
1 'polypeptide(L)'
;GEKVLEIGTGSGYQAAILAEIVDEVYTVEIIEELCSNARNRLSKLGYDNVQVLCADGYFGWEENSTFDGIIVTCAPDHIPNPLIEQLKEGGVMIIPVGPPGAYQNLWQIKKVNGELEFNNIIGVAFVPLTGKH
;
A
#
# COMPACT_ATOMS: atom_id res chain seq x y z
N GLY A 1 -17.39 -0.78 7.61
CA GLY A 1 -16.31 -1.57 7.13
C GLY A 1 -15.03 -0.85 6.84
N GLU A 2 -13.93 -1.55 7.07
CA GLU A 2 -12.62 -1.01 6.80
C GLU A 2 -12.20 -1.21 5.36
N LYS A 3 -11.53 -0.20 4.81
CA LYS A 3 -11.02 -0.19 3.46
C LYS A 3 -9.52 0.05 3.50
N VAL A 4 -8.73 -0.85 2.91
CA VAL A 4 -7.28 -0.81 2.96
C VAL A 4 -6.69 -0.76 1.55
N LEU A 5 -5.68 0.10 1.38
CA LEU A 5 -4.89 0.19 0.15
C LEU A 5 -3.54 -0.48 0.39
N GLU A 6 -3.16 -1.38 -0.51
CA GLU A 6 -1.84 -2.01 -0.53
C GLU A 6 -1.06 -1.53 -1.75
N ILE A 7 0.18 -1.09 -1.55
CA ILE A 7 1.07 -0.71 -2.64
C ILE A 7 2.16 -1.80 -2.76
N GLY A 8 2.17 -2.48 -3.90
CA GLY A 8 3.07 -3.59 -4.15
C GLY A 8 2.37 -4.93 -3.96
N THR A 9 1.50 -5.28 -4.92
CA THR A 9 0.68 -6.50 -4.85
C THR A 9 1.52 -7.77 -4.83
N GLY A 10 2.59 -7.80 -5.62
CA GLY A 10 3.42 -8.98 -5.77
C GLY A 10 2.62 -10.21 -6.19
N SER A 11 2.71 -11.27 -5.40
CA SER A 11 2.00 -12.52 -5.67
C SER A 11 0.51 -12.47 -5.30
N GLY A 12 0.08 -11.46 -4.56
CA GLY A 12 -1.28 -11.35 -4.05
C GLY A 12 -1.49 -12.01 -2.69
N TYR A 13 -0.44 -12.59 -2.11
CA TYR A 13 -0.55 -13.30 -0.83
C TYR A 13 -0.99 -12.39 0.31
N GLN A 14 -0.36 -11.23 0.44
CA GLN A 14 -0.72 -10.28 1.50
C GLN A 14 -2.11 -9.69 1.28
N ALA A 15 -2.48 -9.42 0.02
CA ALA A 15 -3.83 -8.96 -0.29
C ALA A 15 -4.89 -9.98 0.14
N ALA A 16 -4.60 -11.27 -0.07
CA ALA A 16 -5.50 -12.33 0.36
C ALA A 16 -5.64 -12.36 1.88
N ILE A 17 -4.53 -12.20 2.62
CA ILE A 17 -4.58 -12.14 4.09
C ILE A 17 -5.39 -10.94 4.54
N LEU A 18 -5.17 -9.77 3.96
CA LEU A 18 -5.93 -8.57 4.29
C LEU A 18 -7.42 -8.75 4.02
N ALA A 19 -7.76 -9.43 2.94
CA ALA A 19 -9.16 -9.69 2.57
C ALA A 19 -9.91 -10.54 3.58
N GLU A 20 -9.20 -11.34 4.37
CA GLU A 20 -9.79 -12.12 5.45
C GLU A 20 -10.08 -11.27 6.69
N ILE A 21 -9.46 -10.10 6.81
CA ILE A 21 -9.48 -9.28 8.02
C ILE A 21 -10.35 -8.03 7.83
N VAL A 22 -10.31 -7.40 6.63
CA VAL A 22 -11.02 -6.16 6.37
C VAL A 22 -12.08 -6.35 5.28
N ASP A 23 -12.98 -5.39 5.13
CA ASP A 23 -14.10 -5.51 4.21
C ASP A 23 -13.70 -5.33 2.75
N GLU A 24 -12.79 -4.39 2.46
CA GLU A 24 -12.37 -4.10 1.10
C GLU A 24 -10.87 -3.90 1.04
N VAL A 25 -10.24 -4.54 0.07
CA VAL A 25 -8.80 -4.39 -0.21
C VAL A 25 -8.62 -3.86 -1.63
N TYR A 26 -7.85 -2.80 -1.75
CA TYR A 26 -7.43 -2.22 -3.03
C TYR A 26 -5.93 -2.36 -3.10
N THR A 27 -5.42 -3.00 -4.14
CA THR A 27 -3.99 -3.27 -4.26
C THR A 27 -3.46 -2.82 -5.61
N VAL A 28 -2.30 -2.17 -5.61
CA VAL A 28 -1.69 -1.56 -6.80
C VAL A 28 -0.34 -2.21 -7.07
N GLU A 29 -0.12 -2.61 -8.31
CA GLU A 29 1.13 -3.23 -8.76
C GLU A 29 1.57 -2.61 -10.08
N ILE A 30 2.84 -2.16 -10.15
CA ILE A 30 3.36 -1.52 -11.36
C ILE A 30 3.80 -2.54 -12.41
N ILE A 31 4.22 -3.72 -11.98
CA ILE A 31 4.69 -4.77 -12.89
C ILE A 31 3.47 -5.50 -13.46
N GLU A 32 3.21 -5.30 -14.74
CA GLU A 32 1.98 -5.80 -15.38
C GLU A 32 1.80 -7.31 -15.27
N GLU A 33 2.86 -8.08 -15.43
CA GLU A 33 2.81 -9.53 -15.30
C GLU A 33 2.38 -9.95 -13.90
N LEU A 34 2.96 -9.35 -12.87
CA LEU A 34 2.61 -9.64 -11.48
C LEU A 34 1.17 -9.22 -11.19
N CYS A 35 0.76 -8.07 -11.71
CA CYS A 35 -0.59 -7.57 -11.54
C CYS A 35 -1.62 -8.54 -12.13
N SER A 36 -1.41 -8.98 -13.36
CA SER A 36 -2.31 -9.91 -14.04
C SER A 36 -2.38 -11.25 -13.32
N ASN A 37 -1.23 -11.79 -12.91
CA ASN A 37 -1.15 -13.06 -12.20
C ASN A 37 -1.87 -12.98 -10.85
N ALA A 38 -1.67 -11.91 -10.11
CA ALA A 38 -2.33 -11.72 -8.82
C ALA A 38 -3.84 -11.61 -8.98
N ARG A 39 -4.29 -10.83 -9.98
CA ARG A 39 -5.72 -10.68 -10.26
C ARG A 39 -6.37 -12.02 -10.55
N ASN A 40 -5.74 -12.84 -11.41
CA ASN A 40 -6.26 -14.15 -11.74
C ASN A 40 -6.28 -15.08 -10.54
N ARG A 41 -5.20 -15.06 -9.73
CA ARG A 41 -5.10 -15.93 -8.56
C ARG A 41 -6.15 -15.58 -7.50
N LEU A 42 -6.32 -14.31 -7.21
CA LEU A 42 -7.29 -13.85 -6.23
C LEU A 42 -8.72 -14.15 -6.67
N SER A 43 -8.99 -13.98 -7.96
CA SER A 43 -10.29 -14.32 -8.53
C SER A 43 -10.60 -15.82 -8.41
N LYS A 44 -9.63 -16.68 -8.74
CA LYS A 44 -9.79 -18.13 -8.65
C LYS A 44 -10.01 -18.60 -7.21
N LEU A 45 -9.40 -17.90 -6.24
CA LEU A 45 -9.54 -18.23 -4.83
C LEU A 45 -10.81 -17.65 -4.22
N GLY A 46 -11.59 -16.89 -4.98
CA GLY A 46 -12.88 -16.37 -4.53
C GLY A 46 -12.83 -15.12 -3.68
N TYR A 47 -11.73 -14.36 -3.73
CA TYR A 47 -11.61 -13.11 -2.99
C TYR A 47 -12.32 -11.97 -3.73
N ASP A 48 -13.64 -11.88 -3.54
CA ASP A 48 -14.47 -10.88 -4.21
C ASP A 48 -14.27 -9.47 -3.67
N ASN A 49 -13.67 -9.34 -2.50
CA ASN A 49 -13.42 -8.06 -1.84
C ASN A 49 -12.04 -7.47 -2.13
N VAL A 50 -11.30 -8.00 -3.10
CA VAL A 50 -10.00 -7.48 -3.51
C VAL A 50 -10.10 -6.94 -4.94
N GLN A 51 -9.66 -5.70 -5.15
CA GLN A 51 -9.52 -5.12 -6.47
C GLN A 51 -8.05 -4.83 -6.76
N VAL A 52 -7.58 -5.20 -7.95
CA VAL A 52 -6.19 -5.06 -8.36
C VAL A 52 -6.09 -4.03 -9.48
N LEU A 53 -5.18 -3.05 -9.32
CA LEU A 53 -4.90 -2.02 -10.32
C LEU A 53 -3.45 -2.16 -10.78
N CYS A 54 -3.25 -2.19 -12.11
CA CYS A 54 -1.92 -2.17 -12.71
C CYS A 54 -1.54 -0.73 -12.98
N ALA A 55 -0.74 -0.12 -12.08
CA ALA A 55 -0.37 1.28 -12.17
C ALA A 55 0.82 1.59 -11.26
N ASP A 56 1.31 2.84 -11.31
CA ASP A 56 2.36 3.31 -10.42
C ASP A 56 1.78 3.57 -9.03
N GLY A 57 2.24 2.78 -8.06
CA GLY A 57 1.76 2.85 -6.68
C GLY A 57 2.05 4.16 -5.95
N TYR A 58 2.99 4.97 -6.46
CA TYR A 58 3.27 6.30 -5.90
C TYR A 58 2.00 7.15 -5.79
N PHE A 59 1.09 7.00 -6.77
CA PHE A 59 -0.12 7.79 -6.85
C PHE A 59 -1.32 7.16 -6.13
N GLY A 60 -1.15 5.97 -5.56
CA GLY A 60 -2.22 5.28 -4.87
C GLY A 60 -3.36 4.90 -5.80
N TRP A 61 -4.57 5.04 -5.28
CA TRP A 61 -5.79 4.76 -6.06
C TRP A 61 -6.85 5.79 -5.70
N GLU A 62 -6.71 6.98 -6.27
CA GLU A 62 -7.52 8.15 -5.91
C GLU A 62 -9.02 7.92 -6.01
N GLU A 63 -9.46 7.25 -7.08
CA GLU A 63 -10.88 7.02 -7.31
C GLU A 63 -11.59 6.29 -6.18
N ASN A 64 -10.84 5.48 -5.44
CA ASN A 64 -11.40 4.70 -4.34
C ASN A 64 -10.99 5.21 -2.96
N SER A 65 -10.28 6.34 -2.90
CA SER A 65 -9.90 6.94 -1.61
C SER A 65 -11.14 7.49 -0.89
N THR A 66 -11.10 7.70 0.38
CA THR A 66 -9.97 7.55 1.30
C THR A 66 -9.92 6.15 1.91
N PHE A 67 -8.77 5.80 2.48
CA PHE A 67 -8.55 4.47 3.04
C PHE A 67 -8.32 4.54 4.55
N ASP A 68 -8.87 3.57 5.27
CA ASP A 68 -8.65 3.41 6.71
C ASP A 68 -7.20 3.00 7.02
N GLY A 69 -6.62 2.22 6.12
CA GLY A 69 -5.23 1.80 6.21
C GLY A 69 -4.54 1.83 4.87
N ILE A 70 -3.24 2.14 4.88
CA ILE A 70 -2.40 2.07 3.68
C ILE A 70 -1.14 1.31 4.06
N ILE A 71 -0.86 0.23 3.33
CA ILE A 71 0.33 -0.60 3.55
C ILE A 71 1.20 -0.54 2.31
N VAL A 72 2.43 -0.06 2.47
CA VAL A 72 3.38 0.04 1.37
C VAL A 72 4.48 -0.99 1.57
N THR A 73 4.65 -1.89 0.61
CA THR A 73 5.59 -3.02 0.70
C THR A 73 6.86 -2.83 -0.12
N CYS A 74 7.03 -1.65 -0.69
CA CYS A 74 8.25 -1.25 -1.38
C CYS A 74 8.68 0.11 -0.86
N ALA A 75 9.99 0.38 -0.82
CA ALA A 75 10.51 1.57 -0.15
C ALA A 75 10.69 2.75 -1.12
N PRO A 76 9.89 3.81 -0.99
CA PRO A 76 10.18 5.08 -1.65
C PRO A 76 11.30 5.82 -0.90
N ASP A 77 11.92 6.79 -1.56
CA ASP A 77 12.93 7.64 -0.91
C ASP A 77 12.30 8.75 -0.05
N HIS A 78 11.01 8.97 -0.20
CA HIS A 78 10.23 9.93 0.58
C HIS A 78 8.80 9.43 0.67
N ILE A 79 8.00 10.04 1.55
CA ILE A 79 6.60 9.66 1.71
C ILE A 79 5.78 10.33 0.61
N PRO A 80 5.11 9.54 -0.27
CA PRO A 80 4.33 10.11 -1.37
C PRO A 80 3.14 10.93 -0.87
N ASN A 81 3.06 12.20 -1.30
CA ASN A 81 1.93 13.06 -0.95
C ASN A 81 0.57 12.47 -1.36
N PRO A 82 0.42 11.85 -2.54
CA PRO A 82 -0.85 11.24 -2.89
C PRO A 82 -1.35 10.22 -1.87
N LEU A 83 -0.44 9.46 -1.25
CA LEU A 83 -0.83 8.48 -0.24
C LEU A 83 -1.27 9.16 1.05
N ILE A 84 -0.61 10.26 1.43
CA ILE A 84 -1.01 11.04 2.60
C ILE A 84 -2.43 11.59 2.39
N GLU A 85 -2.71 12.13 1.22
CA GLU A 85 -4.03 12.68 0.89
C GLU A 85 -5.12 11.63 0.90
N GLN A 86 -4.78 10.39 0.53
CA GLN A 86 -5.73 9.28 0.46
C GLN A 86 -5.92 8.56 1.80
N LEU A 87 -5.12 8.91 2.81
CA LEU A 87 -5.28 8.36 4.14
C LEU A 87 -6.43 9.08 4.85
N LYS A 88 -7.38 8.30 5.34
CA LYS A 88 -8.55 8.82 6.04
C LYS A 88 -8.16 9.42 7.39
N GLU A 89 -8.91 10.41 7.85
CA GLU A 89 -8.79 10.90 9.22
C GLU A 89 -8.96 9.74 10.20
N GLY A 90 -8.01 9.57 11.12
CA GLY A 90 -7.98 8.41 12.00
C GLY A 90 -7.31 7.19 11.39
N GLY A 91 -6.93 7.25 10.12
CA GLY A 91 -6.29 6.12 9.43
C GLY A 91 -4.82 5.98 9.75
N VAL A 92 -4.27 4.81 9.42
CA VAL A 92 -2.87 4.46 9.68
C VAL A 92 -2.20 4.00 8.40
N MET A 93 -1.00 4.54 8.13
CA MET A 93 -0.15 4.09 7.02
C MET A 93 1.11 3.44 7.58
N ILE A 94 1.49 2.31 7.00
CA ILE A 94 2.77 1.64 7.30
C ILE A 94 3.60 1.71 6.03
N ILE A 95 4.76 2.36 6.09
CA ILE A 95 5.59 2.60 4.92
C ILE A 95 7.08 2.59 5.26
N PRO A 96 7.90 1.80 4.52
CA PRO A 96 9.34 1.89 4.62
C PRO A 96 9.83 3.08 3.78
N VAL A 97 10.73 3.88 4.32
CA VAL A 97 11.29 5.04 3.61
C VAL A 97 12.81 5.04 3.75
N GLY A 98 13.48 5.30 2.65
CA GLY A 98 14.93 5.41 2.63
C GLY A 98 15.51 5.17 1.24
N PRO A 99 16.79 5.51 1.04
CA PRO A 99 17.43 5.36 -0.27
C PRO A 99 17.64 3.87 -0.62
N PRO A 100 17.64 3.55 -1.92
CA PRO A 100 17.91 2.18 -2.38
C PRO A 100 19.26 1.68 -1.91
N GLY A 101 19.34 0.41 -1.52
CA GLY A 101 20.58 -0.22 -1.12
C GLY A 101 21.12 0.18 0.24
N ALA A 102 20.38 0.96 1.01
CA ALA A 102 20.75 1.38 2.35
C ALA A 102 19.65 0.97 3.33
N TYR A 103 19.89 1.19 4.61
CA TYR A 103 18.86 0.97 5.61
C TYR A 103 17.71 1.96 5.41
N GLN A 104 16.50 1.42 5.49
CA GLN A 104 15.28 2.19 5.48
C GLN A 104 14.65 2.13 6.86
N ASN A 105 13.85 3.12 7.18
CA ASN A 105 13.06 3.11 8.40
C ASN A 105 11.63 2.74 8.06
N LEU A 106 11.05 1.85 8.87
CA LEU A 106 9.62 1.52 8.76
C LEU A 106 8.86 2.52 9.62
N TRP A 107 8.01 3.30 8.97
CA TRP A 107 7.23 4.34 9.62
C TRP A 107 5.78 3.93 9.79
N GLN A 108 5.24 4.20 10.96
CA GLN A 108 3.81 4.21 11.19
C GLN A 108 3.37 5.67 11.18
N ILE A 109 2.45 5.98 10.30
CA ILE A 109 1.94 7.36 10.15
C ILE A 109 0.45 7.35 10.45
N LYS A 110 0.04 8.16 11.42
CA LYS A 110 -1.37 8.32 11.79
C LYS A 110 -1.85 9.71 11.41
N LYS A 111 -3.05 9.81 10.87
CA LYS A 111 -3.66 11.10 10.57
C LYS A 111 -4.65 11.44 11.69
N VAL A 112 -4.33 12.43 12.48
CA VAL A 112 -5.13 12.84 13.65
C VAL A 112 -5.39 14.34 13.58
N ASN A 113 -6.66 14.74 13.49
CA ASN A 113 -7.08 16.14 13.39
C ASN A 113 -6.38 16.89 12.25
N GLY A 114 -6.25 16.22 11.10
CA GLY A 114 -5.59 16.78 9.91
C GLY A 114 -4.08 16.81 9.98
N GLU A 115 -3.49 16.41 11.10
CA GLU A 115 -2.04 16.38 11.28
C GLU A 115 -1.51 14.95 11.20
N LEU A 116 -0.23 14.80 10.86
CA LEU A 116 0.43 13.50 10.76
C LEU A 116 1.30 13.27 11.98
N GLU A 117 1.12 12.09 12.60
CA GLU A 117 1.97 11.61 13.67
C GLU A 117 2.86 10.50 13.13
N PHE A 118 4.18 10.63 13.31
CA PHE A 118 5.18 9.71 12.78
C PHE A 118 5.82 8.90 13.91
N ASN A 119 5.78 7.57 13.78
CA ASN A 119 6.46 6.68 14.70
C ASN A 119 7.41 5.77 13.92
N ASN A 120 8.72 5.85 14.21
CA ASN A 120 9.71 4.97 13.63
C ASN A 120 9.66 3.62 14.35
N ILE A 121 9.31 2.56 13.63
CA ILE A 121 9.12 1.24 14.21
C ILE A 121 10.43 0.46 14.24
N ILE A 122 11.13 0.36 13.10
CA ILE A 122 12.35 -0.43 12.99
C ILE A 122 13.10 -0.07 11.69
N GLY A 123 14.44 -0.28 11.69
CA GLY A 123 15.22 -0.23 10.47
C GLY A 123 14.98 -1.49 9.64
N VAL A 124 14.75 -1.33 8.33
CA VAL A 124 14.42 -2.43 7.42
C VAL A 124 15.12 -2.24 6.08
N ALA A 125 15.09 -3.27 5.24
CA ALA A 125 15.55 -3.22 3.87
C ALA A 125 14.47 -3.77 2.94
N PHE A 126 13.91 -2.90 2.11
CA PHE A 126 12.87 -3.26 1.14
C PHE A 126 13.36 -2.95 -0.26
N VAL A 127 12.68 -3.52 -1.28
CA VAL A 127 12.94 -3.16 -2.67
C VAL A 127 12.47 -1.73 -2.91
N PRO A 128 13.17 -0.98 -3.79
CA PRO A 128 12.75 0.39 -4.11
C PRO A 128 11.37 0.45 -4.75
N LEU A 129 10.67 1.55 -4.52
CA LEU A 129 9.44 1.85 -5.24
C LEU A 129 9.82 2.32 -6.65
N THR A 130 9.33 1.62 -7.66
CA THR A 130 9.60 1.95 -9.06
C THR A 130 8.44 2.67 -9.71
N GLY A 131 8.72 3.37 -10.79
CA GLY A 131 7.74 4.14 -11.53
C GLY A 131 8.26 5.51 -11.92
N LYS A 132 7.37 6.31 -12.54
CA LYS A 132 7.69 7.66 -13.01
C LYS A 132 7.11 8.69 -12.03
N HIS A 133 7.88 9.02 -11.05
CA HIS A 133 7.43 10.01 -10.06
C HIS A 133 8.55 10.87 -9.49
#